data_139a33be4142fb97cca3c518a813d39d
#
_entry.id   139a33be4142fb97cca3c518a813d39d
#
_cell.length_a   1.000
_cell.length_b   1.000
_cell.length_c   1.000
_cell.angle_alpha   90.00
_cell.angle_beta   90.00
_cell.angle_gamma   90.00
#
_symmetry.space_group_name_H-M   'P 1'
#
loop_
_entity.id
_entity.type
_entity.pdbx_description
1 polymer ?
#
loop_
_entity_poly.entity_id
_entity_poly.type
_entity_poly.pdbx_seq_one_letter_code
_entity_poly.pdbx_strand_id
1 'polypeptide(L)'
;MFPLAFLLGLALTQQPPPQPFPRPGTGQPALPARPAPQQPAAPAPALPAPPAATTDQPAAPTEATLGLPIYPGAQFIASYDAGRGQRFYLFGSAAAFEVLVAYYRTLLKQRGELVFPVPATHEFDIGRFRSETMAFPPSVTIKDYESAVSQGYPNPKPGGQPPRFPTIIQIIPATEQR
;
A
#
# COMPACT_ATOMS: atom_id res chain seq x y z
N MET A 1 -55.76 -8.41 39.88
CA MET A 1 -54.78 -8.87 38.87
C MET A 1 -53.71 -7.78 38.74
N PHE A 2 -52.56 -7.94 39.35
CA PHE A 2 -51.47 -6.99 39.31
C PHE A 2 -50.44 -7.47 38.29
N PRO A 3 -49.94 -6.61 37.36
CA PRO A 3 -48.82 -6.97 36.53
C PRO A 3 -47.47 -6.73 37.27
N LEU A 4 -46.64 -7.73 37.28
CA LEU A 4 -45.31 -7.75 37.81
C LEU A 4 -44.36 -6.98 36.86
N ALA A 5 -43.82 -5.86 37.29
CA ALA A 5 -42.80 -5.10 36.54
C ALA A 5 -41.45 -5.71 36.77
N PHE A 6 -40.82 -6.27 35.73
CA PHE A 6 -39.44 -6.72 35.70
C PHE A 6 -38.50 -5.55 35.48
N LEU A 7 -37.78 -5.13 36.51
CA LEU A 7 -36.69 -4.17 36.42
C LEU A 7 -35.41 -4.92 36.02
N LEU A 8 -34.99 -4.75 34.76
CA LEU A 8 -33.73 -5.23 34.24
C LEU A 8 -32.63 -4.21 34.56
N GLY A 9 -31.83 -4.48 35.59
CA GLY A 9 -30.68 -3.64 35.96
C GLY A 9 -29.54 -3.80 34.95
N LEU A 10 -29.23 -2.72 34.22
CA LEU A 10 -28.06 -2.62 33.35
C LEU A 10 -26.83 -2.36 34.23
N ALA A 11 -25.98 -3.36 34.44
CA ALA A 11 -24.66 -3.18 35.06
C ALA A 11 -23.70 -2.58 34.03
N LEU A 12 -23.41 -1.28 34.17
CA LEU A 12 -22.33 -0.62 33.46
C LEU A 12 -21.00 -1.08 34.05
N THR A 13 -20.29 -1.95 33.35
CA THR A 13 -18.88 -2.24 33.63
C THR A 13 -18.04 -1.04 33.20
N GLN A 14 -17.58 -0.26 34.17
CA GLN A 14 -16.61 0.81 33.96
C GLN A 14 -15.25 0.18 33.61
N GLN A 15 -14.76 0.43 32.41
CA GLN A 15 -13.38 0.13 32.04
C GLN A 15 -12.44 1.07 32.84
N PRO A 16 -11.35 0.53 33.42
CA PRO A 16 -10.35 1.37 34.06
C PRO A 16 -9.68 2.29 33.03
N PRO A 17 -9.30 3.52 33.41
CA PRO A 17 -8.62 4.45 32.51
C PRO A 17 -7.26 3.90 32.06
N PRO A 18 -6.83 4.20 30.82
CA PRO A 18 -5.55 3.78 30.30
C PRO A 18 -4.41 4.36 31.15
N GLN A 19 -3.45 3.52 31.50
CA GLN A 19 -2.26 3.90 32.27
C GLN A 19 -1.37 4.83 31.42
N PRO A 20 -0.85 5.94 31.98
CA PRO A 20 0.10 6.80 31.27
C PRO A 20 1.42 6.07 31.05
N PHE A 21 1.97 6.24 29.84
CA PHE A 21 3.28 5.69 29.48
C PHE A 21 4.37 6.17 30.44
N PRO A 22 5.36 5.32 30.81
CA PRO A 22 6.49 5.74 31.63
C PRO A 22 7.26 6.87 30.93
N ARG A 23 7.42 8.00 31.60
CA ARG A 23 8.28 9.09 31.14
C ARG A 23 9.73 8.62 31.21
N PRO A 24 10.56 8.88 30.17
CA PRO A 24 12.00 8.73 30.29
C PRO A 24 12.52 9.57 31.45
N GLY A 25 13.25 8.94 32.36
CA GLY A 25 13.81 9.60 33.51
C GLY A 25 14.69 10.77 33.10
N THR A 26 14.53 11.88 33.81
CA THR A 26 15.42 13.02 33.75
C THR A 26 16.80 12.61 34.25
N GLY A 27 17.69 12.26 33.29
CA GLY A 27 19.11 12.02 33.57
C GLY A 27 19.78 13.31 34.01
N GLN A 28 20.38 13.26 35.16
CA GLN A 28 21.28 14.26 35.72
C GLN A 28 22.36 14.63 34.70
N PRO A 29 22.77 15.94 34.59
CA PRO A 29 23.86 16.31 33.71
C PRO A 29 25.17 15.69 34.20
N ALA A 30 25.78 14.85 33.40
CA ALA A 30 27.13 14.35 33.66
C ALA A 30 28.16 15.48 33.43
N LEU A 31 29.05 15.68 34.41
CA LEU A 31 30.21 16.56 34.32
C LEU A 31 31.09 16.15 33.12
N PRO A 32 31.73 17.13 32.44
CA PRO A 32 32.57 16.83 31.29
C PRO A 32 33.80 16.02 31.70
N ALA A 33 33.91 14.82 31.18
CA ALA A 33 35.10 13.97 31.33
C ALA A 33 36.24 14.55 30.51
N ARG A 34 37.42 14.62 31.18
CA ARG A 34 38.70 15.05 30.61
C ARG A 34 39.08 14.14 29.42
N PRO A 35 39.53 14.70 28.28
CA PRO A 35 39.94 13.87 27.15
C PRO A 35 41.19 13.02 27.53
N ALA A 36 41.04 11.71 27.35
CA ALA A 36 42.18 10.79 27.37
C ALA A 36 42.98 10.89 26.07
N PRO A 37 44.28 10.66 26.08
CA PRO A 37 45.11 10.70 24.87
C PRO A 37 44.61 9.64 23.86
N GLN A 38 44.28 10.09 22.67
CA GLN A 38 43.89 9.20 21.57
C GLN A 38 45.12 8.48 21.05
N GLN A 39 45.17 7.17 21.28
CA GLN A 39 46.10 6.26 20.63
C GLN A 39 45.66 6.07 19.18
N PRO A 40 46.57 6.10 18.17
CA PRO A 40 46.17 5.87 16.78
C PRO A 40 45.51 4.50 16.65
N ALA A 41 44.25 4.49 16.23
CA ALA A 41 43.52 3.26 15.96
C ALA A 41 44.12 2.57 14.73
N ALA A 42 44.51 1.33 14.90
CA ALA A 42 44.86 0.45 13.79
C ALA A 42 43.62 0.29 12.86
N PRO A 43 43.82 0.17 11.52
CA PRO A 43 42.73 -0.04 10.60
C PRO A 43 41.96 -1.31 10.99
N ALA A 44 40.68 -1.15 11.31
CA ALA A 44 39.81 -2.28 11.57
C ALA A 44 39.66 -3.11 10.28
N PRO A 45 39.68 -4.45 10.37
CA PRO A 45 39.38 -5.30 9.21
C PRO A 45 38.02 -4.91 8.65
N ALA A 46 37.96 -4.61 7.36
CA ALA A 46 36.69 -4.35 6.68
C ALA A 46 35.77 -5.57 6.85
N LEU A 47 34.68 -5.39 7.54
CA LEU A 47 33.60 -6.37 7.57
C LEU A 47 33.18 -6.64 6.13
N PRO A 48 32.99 -7.92 5.71
CA PRO A 48 32.46 -8.23 4.40
C PRO A 48 31.14 -7.48 4.25
N ALA A 49 31.01 -6.72 3.14
CA ALA A 49 29.75 -6.10 2.79
C ALA A 49 28.65 -7.16 2.81
N PRO A 50 27.47 -6.88 3.41
CA PRO A 50 26.36 -7.81 3.34
C PRO A 50 26.11 -8.10 1.87
N PRO A 51 25.83 -9.37 1.49
CA PRO A 51 25.51 -9.70 0.12
C PRO A 51 24.40 -8.78 -0.31
N ALA A 52 24.59 -8.09 -1.44
CA ALA A 52 23.54 -7.30 -2.06
C ALA A 52 22.33 -8.23 -2.16
N ALA A 53 21.27 -7.93 -1.42
CA ALA A 53 20.02 -8.64 -1.54
C ALA A 53 19.62 -8.50 -3.02
N THR A 54 19.82 -9.55 -3.79
CA THR A 54 19.21 -9.71 -5.09
C THR A 54 17.72 -9.66 -4.82
N THR A 55 17.16 -8.46 -4.94
CA THR A 55 15.72 -8.27 -4.94
C THR A 55 15.28 -8.97 -6.20
N ASP A 56 14.78 -10.18 -6.03
CA ASP A 56 14.10 -10.95 -7.08
C ASP A 56 12.76 -10.23 -7.35
N GLN A 57 12.88 -8.99 -7.82
CA GLN A 57 11.74 -8.18 -8.19
C GLN A 57 11.28 -8.72 -9.54
N PRO A 58 10.09 -9.34 -9.60
CA PRO A 58 9.60 -9.89 -10.85
C PRO A 58 9.65 -8.81 -11.93
N ALA A 59 10.07 -9.20 -13.13
CA ALA A 59 10.16 -8.29 -14.28
C ALA A 59 8.83 -7.53 -14.43
N ALA A 60 8.92 -6.25 -14.77
CA ALA A 60 7.72 -5.43 -15.00
C ALA A 60 6.85 -6.11 -16.07
N PRO A 61 5.53 -6.24 -15.85
CA PRO A 61 4.65 -6.84 -16.83
C PRO A 61 4.56 -5.97 -18.08
N THR A 62 4.35 -6.62 -19.21
CA THR A 62 4.07 -5.92 -20.48
C THR A 62 2.56 -5.78 -20.68
N GLU A 63 2.16 -4.92 -21.61
CA GLU A 63 0.75 -4.80 -22.01
C GLU A 63 0.18 -6.12 -22.52
N ALA A 64 1.01 -6.93 -23.21
CA ALA A 64 0.63 -8.27 -23.63
C ALA A 64 0.33 -9.21 -22.45
N THR A 65 1.08 -9.07 -21.35
CA THR A 65 0.83 -9.84 -20.12
C THR A 65 -0.45 -9.40 -19.43
N LEU A 66 -0.77 -8.10 -19.48
CA LEU A 66 -1.93 -7.54 -18.83
C LEU A 66 -3.20 -7.65 -19.67
N GLY A 67 -3.07 -7.79 -20.98
CA GLY A 67 -4.19 -7.77 -21.93
C GLY A 67 -4.81 -6.38 -22.11
N LEU A 68 -4.13 -5.33 -21.63
CA LEU A 68 -4.58 -3.94 -21.73
C LEU A 68 -3.39 -2.97 -21.71
N PRO A 69 -3.55 -1.76 -22.28
CA PRO A 69 -2.52 -0.74 -22.22
C PRO A 69 -2.26 -0.24 -20.80
N ILE A 70 -0.99 -0.01 -20.52
CA ILE A 70 -0.55 0.68 -19.30
C ILE A 70 -0.65 2.19 -19.53
N TYR A 71 -1.13 2.93 -18.51
CA TYR A 71 -1.19 4.39 -18.63
C TYR A 71 0.20 4.97 -18.91
N PRO A 72 0.34 5.87 -19.93
CA PRO A 72 1.62 6.44 -20.28
C PRO A 72 2.32 7.12 -19.11
N GLY A 73 3.58 6.76 -18.85
CA GLY A 73 4.35 7.28 -17.72
C GLY A 73 4.06 6.63 -16.35
N ALA A 74 3.14 5.66 -16.27
CA ALA A 74 2.97 4.89 -15.06
C ALA A 74 4.21 4.01 -14.79
N GLN A 75 4.65 3.96 -13.54
CA GLN A 75 5.82 3.20 -13.10
C GLN A 75 5.37 1.91 -12.41
N PHE A 76 5.93 0.78 -12.82
CA PHE A 76 5.70 -0.47 -12.13
C PHE A 76 6.29 -0.43 -10.71
N ILE A 77 5.46 -0.74 -9.72
CA ILE A 77 5.82 -0.79 -8.31
C ILE A 77 6.14 -2.22 -7.91
N ALA A 78 5.17 -3.12 -7.99
CA ALA A 78 5.28 -4.49 -7.54
C ALA A 78 4.17 -5.36 -8.14
N SER A 79 4.34 -6.68 -8.04
CA SER A 79 3.26 -7.64 -8.28
C SER A 79 3.17 -8.62 -7.11
N TYR A 80 1.96 -9.08 -6.84
CA TYR A 80 1.68 -9.99 -5.74
C TYR A 80 0.82 -11.15 -6.23
N ASP A 81 0.96 -12.28 -5.56
CA ASP A 81 0.07 -13.42 -5.78
C ASP A 81 -1.33 -13.06 -5.23
N ALA A 82 -2.33 -13.19 -6.08
CA ALA A 82 -3.72 -12.96 -5.72
C ALA A 82 -4.45 -14.26 -5.34
N GLY A 83 -3.77 -15.40 -5.43
CA GLY A 83 -4.34 -16.72 -5.24
C GLY A 83 -4.92 -17.32 -6.52
N ARG A 84 -5.07 -18.64 -6.55
CA ARG A 84 -5.60 -19.41 -7.69
C ARG A 84 -4.89 -19.15 -9.02
N GLY A 85 -3.56 -18.88 -8.96
CA GLY A 85 -2.75 -18.57 -10.14
C GLY A 85 -2.94 -17.18 -10.72
N GLN A 86 -3.77 -16.34 -10.09
CA GLN A 86 -3.89 -14.93 -10.45
C GLN A 86 -2.78 -14.11 -9.79
N ARG A 87 -2.43 -13.00 -10.43
CA ARG A 87 -1.55 -11.98 -9.87
C ARG A 87 -2.21 -10.63 -10.02
N PHE A 88 -1.97 -9.75 -9.07
CA PHE A 88 -2.25 -8.34 -9.27
C PHE A 88 -0.94 -7.55 -9.41
N TYR A 89 -1.02 -6.50 -10.21
CA TYR A 89 0.10 -5.64 -10.55
C TYR A 89 -0.21 -4.22 -10.12
N LEU A 90 0.74 -3.58 -9.43
CA LEU A 90 0.62 -2.20 -8.97
C LEU A 90 1.50 -1.30 -9.80
N PHE A 91 0.90 -0.20 -10.25
CA PHE A 91 1.59 0.90 -10.92
C PHE A 91 1.29 2.20 -10.20
N GLY A 92 2.29 3.06 -10.12
CA GLY A 92 2.14 4.42 -9.61
C GLY A 92 2.15 5.42 -10.76
N SER A 93 1.34 6.45 -10.66
CA SER A 93 1.26 7.52 -11.64
C SER A 93 1.33 8.88 -10.97
N ALA A 94 1.95 9.85 -11.66
CA ALA A 94 1.94 11.26 -11.27
C ALA A 94 0.66 11.99 -11.74
N ALA A 95 -0.16 11.34 -12.58
CA ALA A 95 -1.42 11.90 -13.03
C ALA A 95 -2.47 11.87 -11.92
N ALA A 96 -3.36 12.87 -11.93
CA ALA A 96 -4.47 12.95 -11.01
C ALA A 96 -5.45 11.77 -11.20
N PHE A 97 -6.16 11.44 -10.15
CA PHE A 97 -7.13 10.34 -10.12
C PHE A 97 -8.17 10.42 -11.24
N GLU A 98 -8.77 11.60 -11.43
CA GLU A 98 -9.82 11.81 -12.43
C GLU A 98 -9.30 11.61 -13.87
N VAL A 99 -8.04 11.97 -14.12
CA VAL A 99 -7.40 11.78 -15.44
C VAL A 99 -7.26 10.30 -15.75
N LEU A 100 -6.83 9.50 -14.77
CA LEU A 100 -6.71 8.05 -14.91
C LEU A 100 -8.06 7.37 -15.05
N VAL A 101 -9.05 7.80 -14.27
CA VAL A 101 -10.43 7.30 -14.39
C VAL A 101 -10.99 7.59 -15.79
N ALA A 102 -10.80 8.81 -16.32
CA ALA A 102 -11.24 9.17 -17.67
C ALA A 102 -10.54 8.34 -18.75
N TYR A 103 -9.22 8.13 -18.62
CA TYR A 103 -8.43 7.34 -19.55
C TYR A 103 -8.95 5.89 -19.63
N TYR A 104 -9.04 5.20 -18.51
CA TYR A 104 -9.50 3.80 -18.49
C TYR A 104 -10.97 3.65 -18.84
N ARG A 105 -11.81 4.62 -18.48
CA ARG A 105 -13.21 4.64 -18.91
C ARG A 105 -13.34 4.67 -20.44
N THR A 106 -12.54 5.49 -21.10
CA THR A 106 -12.54 5.60 -22.56
C THR A 106 -11.96 4.35 -23.21
N LEU A 107 -10.84 3.87 -22.69
CA LEU A 107 -10.14 2.70 -23.19
C LEU A 107 -11.00 1.44 -23.10
N LEU A 108 -11.59 1.21 -21.94
CA LEU A 108 -12.37 0.01 -21.66
C LEU A 108 -13.83 0.14 -22.10
N LYS A 109 -14.25 1.33 -22.60
CA LYS A 109 -15.61 1.62 -23.04
C LYS A 109 -16.69 1.25 -22.02
N GLN A 110 -16.38 1.38 -20.75
CA GLN A 110 -17.28 1.03 -19.66
C GLN A 110 -17.28 2.10 -18.57
N ARG A 111 -18.30 2.05 -17.72
CA ARG A 111 -18.42 2.89 -16.55
C ARG A 111 -17.81 2.14 -15.36
N GLY A 112 -16.74 2.68 -14.78
CA GLY A 112 -16.28 2.23 -13.48
C GLY A 112 -17.25 2.68 -12.39
N GLU A 113 -17.26 1.95 -11.30
CA GLU A 113 -18.01 2.30 -10.10
C GLU A 113 -17.09 2.97 -9.07
N LEU A 114 -17.62 3.97 -8.36
CA LEU A 114 -16.93 4.49 -7.19
C LEU A 114 -17.14 3.51 -6.04
N VAL A 115 -16.13 2.69 -5.75
CA VAL A 115 -16.22 1.65 -4.73
C VAL A 115 -16.08 2.23 -3.33
N PHE A 116 -15.14 3.19 -3.16
CA PHE A 116 -14.91 3.89 -1.89
C PHE A 116 -14.76 5.40 -2.14
N PRO A 117 -15.40 6.25 -1.33
CA PRO A 117 -15.25 7.70 -1.47
C PRO A 117 -13.95 8.24 -0.83
N VAL A 118 -13.39 7.54 0.17
CA VAL A 118 -12.16 7.98 0.87
C VAL A 118 -11.29 6.75 1.24
N PRO A 119 -10.12 6.60 0.62
CA PRO A 119 -9.67 7.30 -0.59
C PRO A 119 -10.58 6.98 -1.77
N ALA A 120 -10.76 7.95 -2.68
CA ALA A 120 -11.57 7.73 -3.87
C ALA A 120 -11.02 6.54 -4.66
N THR A 121 -11.88 5.59 -4.99
CA THR A 121 -11.50 4.34 -5.65
C THR A 121 -12.52 4.02 -6.72
N HIS A 122 -12.05 3.96 -7.98
CA HIS A 122 -12.84 3.48 -9.12
C HIS A 122 -12.35 2.12 -9.57
N GLU A 123 -13.30 1.22 -9.84
CA GLU A 123 -13.03 -0.12 -10.35
C GLU A 123 -13.74 -0.33 -11.69
N PHE A 124 -13.01 -0.90 -12.65
CA PHE A 124 -13.49 -1.29 -13.97
C PHE A 124 -13.34 -2.79 -14.12
N ASP A 125 -14.45 -3.49 -14.34
CA ASP A 125 -14.41 -4.91 -14.68
C ASP A 125 -13.87 -5.09 -16.10
N ILE A 126 -12.87 -5.96 -16.29
CA ILE A 126 -12.27 -6.25 -17.59
C ILE A 126 -12.48 -7.69 -18.05
N GLY A 127 -13.18 -8.48 -17.26
CA GLY A 127 -13.48 -9.87 -17.58
C GLY A 127 -14.53 -10.46 -16.65
N ARG A 128 -15.10 -11.59 -17.08
CA ARG A 128 -16.10 -12.28 -16.29
C ARG A 128 -15.47 -13.01 -15.10
N PHE A 129 -15.95 -12.76 -13.90
CA PHE A 129 -15.55 -13.50 -12.71
C PHE A 129 -16.05 -14.96 -12.74
N ARG A 130 -15.16 -15.88 -12.34
CA ARG A 130 -15.45 -17.31 -12.19
C ARG A 130 -14.94 -17.80 -10.86
N SER A 131 -15.83 -17.99 -9.93
CA SER A 131 -15.48 -18.37 -8.53
C SER A 131 -14.70 -19.69 -8.42
N GLU A 132 -14.84 -20.58 -9.40
CA GLU A 132 -14.17 -21.88 -9.41
C GLU A 132 -12.67 -21.78 -9.69
N THR A 133 -12.26 -20.79 -10.50
CA THR A 133 -10.88 -20.65 -11.01
C THR A 133 -10.21 -19.33 -10.63
N MET A 134 -10.97 -18.37 -10.10
CA MET A 134 -10.48 -17.04 -9.77
C MET A 134 -10.67 -16.73 -8.29
N ALA A 135 -9.70 -16.05 -7.70
CA ALA A 135 -9.81 -15.49 -6.36
C ALA A 135 -10.48 -14.11 -6.38
N PHE A 136 -10.23 -13.33 -7.44
CA PHE A 136 -10.77 -11.97 -7.62
C PHE A 136 -11.27 -11.76 -9.05
N PRO A 137 -12.25 -10.86 -9.25
CA PRO A 137 -12.65 -10.42 -10.58
C PRO A 137 -11.48 -9.80 -11.34
N PRO A 138 -11.32 -10.10 -12.64
CA PRO A 138 -10.39 -9.36 -13.49
C PRO A 138 -10.82 -7.90 -13.55
N SER A 139 -9.92 -6.99 -13.15
CA SER A 139 -10.30 -5.59 -12.98
C SER A 139 -9.12 -4.63 -13.11
N VAL A 140 -9.42 -3.37 -13.40
CA VAL A 140 -8.54 -2.23 -13.23
C VAL A 140 -9.11 -1.36 -12.11
N THR A 141 -8.38 -1.22 -11.03
CA THR A 141 -8.77 -0.40 -9.88
C THR A 141 -7.85 0.80 -9.76
N ILE A 142 -8.41 2.00 -9.76
CA ILE A 142 -7.69 3.26 -9.61
C ILE A 142 -7.97 3.82 -8.23
N LYS A 143 -6.92 4.17 -7.49
CA LYS A 143 -7.00 4.66 -6.10
C LYS A 143 -6.32 6.01 -5.97
N ASP A 144 -7.03 6.97 -5.39
CA ASP A 144 -6.49 8.28 -5.03
C ASP A 144 -5.80 8.21 -3.67
N TYR A 145 -4.51 8.53 -3.64
CA TYR A 145 -3.73 8.64 -2.41
C TYR A 145 -3.34 10.08 -2.07
N GLU A 146 -3.79 11.06 -2.87
CA GLU A 146 -3.58 12.48 -2.61
C GLU A 146 -4.75 13.03 -1.81
N SER A 147 -4.55 13.21 -0.52
CA SER A 147 -5.58 13.77 0.37
C SER A 147 -4.96 14.61 1.48
N ALA A 148 -5.79 15.30 2.25
CA ALA A 148 -5.34 16.09 3.40
C ALA A 148 -4.55 15.26 4.45
N VAL A 149 -4.76 13.95 4.50
CA VAL A 149 -4.11 13.03 5.44
C VAL A 149 -3.07 12.13 4.79
N SER A 150 -2.95 12.13 3.46
CA SER A 150 -2.00 11.31 2.70
C SER A 150 -1.23 12.16 1.71
N GLN A 151 0.09 12.03 1.71
CA GLN A 151 0.98 12.71 0.75
C GLN A 151 1.30 11.81 -0.46
N GLY A 152 0.45 10.87 -0.78
CA GLY A 152 0.64 9.93 -1.86
C GLY A 152 1.24 8.59 -1.42
N TYR A 153 1.20 7.61 -2.32
CA TYR A 153 1.78 6.29 -2.13
C TYR A 153 3.31 6.36 -2.27
N PRO A 154 4.11 5.83 -1.32
CA PRO A 154 5.55 5.93 -1.36
C PRO A 154 6.14 5.23 -2.60
N ASN A 155 7.06 5.91 -3.30
CA ASN A 155 7.84 5.27 -4.35
C ASN A 155 8.86 4.32 -3.71
N PRO A 156 8.84 3.01 -4.04
CA PRO A 156 9.76 2.04 -3.46
C PRO A 156 11.20 2.19 -3.97
N LYS A 157 11.41 2.95 -5.05
CA LYS A 157 12.74 3.16 -5.63
C LYS A 157 13.37 4.41 -5.02
N PRO A 158 14.52 4.31 -4.32
CA PRO A 158 15.24 5.47 -3.83
C PRO A 158 15.56 6.44 -4.97
N GLY A 159 15.21 7.73 -4.82
CA GLY A 159 15.38 8.73 -5.87
C GLY A 159 14.46 8.57 -7.08
N GLY A 160 13.50 7.66 -7.03
CA GLY A 160 12.50 7.47 -8.10
C GLY A 160 11.62 8.69 -8.29
N GLN A 161 11.19 8.92 -9.53
CA GLN A 161 10.30 10.01 -9.90
C GLN A 161 8.93 9.47 -10.34
N PRO A 162 7.84 9.99 -9.79
CA PRO A 162 7.78 10.95 -8.68
C PRO A 162 8.19 10.31 -7.34
N PRO A 163 8.64 11.07 -6.34
CA PRO A 163 9.04 10.53 -5.03
C PRO A 163 7.87 9.88 -4.29
N ARG A 164 6.65 10.28 -4.61
CA ARG A 164 5.40 9.63 -4.21
C ARG A 164 4.41 9.66 -5.36
N PHE A 165 3.54 8.65 -5.41
CA PHE A 165 2.50 8.58 -6.42
C PHE A 165 1.18 9.10 -5.85
N PRO A 166 0.59 10.17 -6.39
CA PRO A 166 -0.76 10.59 -6.00
C PRO A 166 -1.80 9.51 -6.33
N THR A 167 -1.58 8.77 -7.39
CA THR A 167 -2.55 7.77 -7.85
C THR A 167 -1.90 6.41 -8.09
N ILE A 168 -2.58 5.36 -7.67
CA ILE A 168 -2.21 3.97 -7.89
C ILE A 168 -3.19 3.30 -8.82
N ILE A 169 -2.65 2.51 -9.76
CA ILE A 169 -3.40 1.64 -10.65
C ILE A 169 -3.09 0.20 -10.23
N GLN A 170 -4.12 -0.54 -9.87
CA GLN A 170 -4.04 -1.97 -9.60
C GLN A 170 -4.72 -2.72 -10.74
N ILE A 171 -4.03 -3.69 -11.31
CA ILE A 171 -4.54 -4.49 -12.42
C ILE A 171 -4.53 -5.97 -12.04
N ILE A 172 -5.68 -6.60 -12.17
CA ILE A 172 -5.84 -8.05 -12.14
C ILE A 172 -6.23 -8.47 -13.56
N PRO A 173 -5.31 -9.06 -14.34
CA PRO A 173 -5.58 -9.43 -15.73
C PRO A 173 -6.71 -10.44 -15.86
N ALA A 174 -7.41 -10.40 -16.97
CA ALA A 174 -8.27 -11.51 -17.37
C ALA A 174 -7.36 -12.71 -17.69
N THR A 175 -7.44 -13.75 -16.89
CA THR A 175 -6.69 -14.99 -17.16
C THR A 175 -7.25 -15.62 -18.43
N GLU A 176 -6.50 -15.57 -19.52
CA GLU A 176 -6.80 -16.41 -20.67
C GLU A 176 -6.59 -17.86 -20.25
N GLN A 177 -7.65 -18.63 -20.22
CA GLN A 177 -7.53 -20.07 -20.06
C GLN A 177 -6.89 -20.63 -21.34
N ARG A 178 -5.65 -21.09 -21.22
CA ARG A 178 -5.07 -22.03 -22.18
C ARG A 178 -5.71 -23.39 -22.03
#